data_c9a0802130c53bb444221323f4db0a38
#
_entry.id   c9a0802130c53bb444221323f4db0a38
#
_cell.length_a   1.000
_cell.length_b   1.000
_cell.length_c   1.000
_cell.angle_alpha   90.00
_cell.angle_beta   90.00
_cell.angle_gamma   90.00
#
_symmetry.space_group_name_H-M   'P 1'
#
loop_
_entity.id
_entity.type
_entity.pdbx_description
1 polymer ?
#
loop_
_entity_poly.entity_id
_entity_poly.type
_entity_poly.pdbx_seq_one_letter_code
_entity_poly.pdbx_strand_id
1 'polypeptide(L)'
;MIALYKYAIKNGADYIFQTDSDGQTNPEEFAAFWQLRDKYDAVLGHRSVRGDGKSRAFVEHVVCFLLRCIFGVKVPDANAPYRLMKASLVDKYIDRLPEDFNIPNIMFTTYFAYYQERITFREISFKPRQGGVNSINIPRIIKIGWKAVGDFRKLKREM
;
A
#
# COMPACT_ATOMS: atom_id res chain seq x y z
N MET A 1 9.60 -7.41 -0.78
CA MET A 1 8.13 -7.53 -0.69
C MET A 1 7.56 -8.28 -1.88
N ILE A 2 7.85 -7.92 -3.12
CA ILE A 2 7.37 -8.62 -4.33
C ILE A 2 7.68 -10.11 -4.30
N ALA A 3 8.92 -10.50 -3.94
CA ALA A 3 9.31 -11.90 -3.81
C ALA A 3 8.45 -12.71 -2.81
N LEU A 4 8.02 -12.08 -1.71
CA LEU A 4 7.14 -12.72 -0.72
C LEU A 4 5.72 -12.94 -1.28
N TYR A 5 5.21 -12.01 -2.06
CA TYR A 5 3.92 -12.18 -2.74
C TYR A 5 3.99 -13.32 -3.77
N LYS A 6 5.03 -13.33 -4.62
CA LYS A 6 5.25 -14.42 -5.59
C LYS A 6 5.39 -15.78 -4.90
N TYR A 7 6.09 -15.82 -3.75
CA TYR A 7 6.20 -17.04 -2.96
C TYR A 7 4.85 -17.52 -2.43
N ALA A 8 4.02 -16.63 -1.87
CA ALA A 8 2.69 -16.99 -1.36
C ALA A 8 1.80 -17.53 -2.49
N ILE A 9 1.77 -16.86 -3.64
CA ILE A 9 1.01 -17.28 -4.82
C ILE A 9 1.47 -18.66 -5.31
N LYS A 10 2.78 -18.85 -5.47
CA LYS A 10 3.37 -20.13 -5.91
C LYS A 10 3.01 -21.31 -4.98
N ASN A 11 2.82 -21.03 -3.69
CA ASN A 11 2.44 -22.05 -2.70
C ASN A 11 0.90 -22.18 -2.52
N GLY A 12 0.10 -21.64 -3.43
CA GLY A 12 -1.35 -21.85 -3.45
C GLY A 12 -2.12 -21.08 -2.40
N ALA A 13 -1.64 -19.92 -1.95
CA ALA A 13 -2.39 -19.07 -1.05
C ALA A 13 -3.65 -18.52 -1.73
N ASP A 14 -4.81 -18.60 -1.09
CA ASP A 14 -6.04 -17.95 -1.55
C ASP A 14 -6.05 -16.46 -1.22
N TYR A 15 -5.51 -16.11 -0.06
CA TYR A 15 -5.42 -14.74 0.46
C TYR A 15 -4.02 -14.42 0.93
N ILE A 16 -3.63 -13.16 0.76
CA ILE A 16 -2.38 -12.61 1.27
C ILE A 16 -2.73 -11.51 2.26
N PHE A 17 -2.30 -11.69 3.50
CA PHE A 17 -2.36 -10.64 4.51
C PHE A 17 -0.97 -10.05 4.74
N GLN A 18 -0.88 -8.74 4.60
CA GLN A 18 0.34 -7.98 4.82
C GLN A 18 0.18 -7.05 6.01
N THR A 19 1.16 -7.06 6.90
CA THR A 19 1.32 -6.09 7.99
C THR A 19 2.81 -5.83 8.25
N ASP A 20 3.13 -4.67 8.84
CA ASP A 20 4.48 -4.39 9.31
C ASP A 20 4.69 -5.01 10.70
N SER A 21 5.93 -5.41 10.99
CA SER A 21 6.31 -6.07 12.26
C SER A 21 6.83 -5.10 13.33
N ASP A 22 6.58 -3.79 13.16
CA ASP A 22 7.12 -2.75 14.05
C ASP A 22 6.18 -2.37 15.22
N GLY A 23 5.11 -3.14 15.42
CA GLY A 23 4.16 -2.96 16.50
C GLY A 23 3.22 -1.75 16.37
N GLN A 24 3.20 -1.09 15.21
CA GLN A 24 2.34 0.08 15.00
C GLN A 24 0.88 -0.30 14.68
N THR A 25 0.63 -1.48 14.11
CA THR A 25 -0.70 -1.98 13.77
C THR A 25 -1.29 -2.83 14.89
N ASN A 26 -2.63 -2.91 14.97
CA ASN A 26 -3.32 -3.74 15.95
C ASN A 26 -3.76 -5.08 15.32
N PRO A 27 -3.22 -6.24 15.77
CA PRO A 27 -3.61 -7.56 15.25
C PRO A 27 -5.10 -7.89 15.42
N GLU A 28 -5.78 -7.35 16.45
CA GLU A 28 -7.19 -7.59 16.71
C GLU A 28 -8.11 -7.08 15.60
N GLU A 29 -7.64 -6.10 14.82
CA GLU A 29 -8.39 -5.55 13.70
C GLU A 29 -8.50 -6.53 12.52
N PHE A 30 -7.70 -7.60 12.48
CA PHE A 30 -7.70 -8.58 11.40
C PHE A 30 -9.07 -9.24 11.19
N ALA A 31 -9.77 -9.58 12.27
CA ALA A 31 -11.09 -10.23 12.18
C ALA A 31 -12.07 -9.40 11.33
N ALA A 32 -12.03 -8.07 11.47
CA ALA A 32 -12.89 -7.16 10.72
C ALA A 32 -12.52 -7.07 9.22
N PHE A 33 -11.25 -7.26 8.88
CA PHE A 33 -10.81 -7.39 7.47
C PHE A 33 -11.23 -8.73 6.89
N TRP A 34 -11.06 -9.80 7.65
CA TRP A 34 -11.42 -11.15 7.23
C TRP A 34 -12.90 -11.31 6.92
N GLN A 35 -13.80 -10.68 7.68
CA GLN A 35 -15.24 -10.66 7.43
C GLN A 35 -15.63 -10.06 6.08
N LEU A 36 -14.78 -9.21 5.49
CA LEU A 36 -15.04 -8.53 4.22
C LEU A 36 -14.45 -9.26 3.00
N ARG A 37 -13.71 -10.36 3.19
CA ARG A 37 -12.96 -11.07 2.15
C ARG A 37 -13.82 -11.59 0.98
N ASP A 38 -15.07 -11.97 1.25
CA ASP A 38 -15.97 -12.50 0.23
C ASP A 38 -16.64 -11.37 -0.59
N LYS A 39 -16.76 -10.20 0.04
CA LYS A 39 -17.38 -9.03 -0.58
C LYS A 39 -16.41 -8.23 -1.45
N TYR A 40 -15.12 -8.21 -1.10
CA TYR A 40 -14.09 -7.44 -1.77
C TYR A 40 -12.91 -8.31 -2.17
N ASP A 41 -12.19 -7.91 -3.23
CA ASP A 41 -10.98 -8.57 -3.66
C ASP A 41 -9.73 -8.05 -2.92
N ALA A 42 -9.83 -6.83 -2.38
CA ALA A 42 -8.87 -6.32 -1.38
C ALA A 42 -9.55 -5.43 -0.34
N VAL A 43 -9.12 -5.59 0.91
CA VAL A 43 -9.44 -4.71 2.04
C VAL A 43 -8.14 -4.03 2.47
N LEU A 44 -8.06 -2.72 2.29
CA LEU A 44 -6.86 -1.92 2.53
C LEU A 44 -7.03 -1.07 3.78
N GLY A 45 -6.01 -0.99 4.59
CA GLY A 45 -6.00 -0.12 5.77
C GLY A 45 -6.03 1.36 5.38
N HIS A 46 -6.63 2.17 6.24
CA HIS A 46 -6.59 3.62 6.16
C HIS A 46 -6.21 4.19 7.52
N ARG A 47 -5.08 4.87 7.58
CA ARG A 47 -4.57 5.51 8.80
C ARG A 47 -5.17 6.89 8.98
N SER A 48 -6.43 6.99 9.42
CA SER A 48 -7.13 8.25 9.66
C SER A 48 -6.45 9.07 10.75
N VAL A 49 -6.00 8.41 11.82
CA VAL A 49 -5.18 8.98 12.88
C VAL A 49 -3.80 8.31 12.88
N ARG A 50 -2.75 9.10 12.72
CA ARG A 50 -1.38 8.61 12.59
C ARG A 50 -0.55 8.94 13.83
N GLY A 51 -0.06 7.90 14.50
CA GLY A 51 0.88 8.03 15.61
C GLY A 51 2.34 8.27 15.18
N ASP A 52 2.63 8.20 13.88
CA ASP A 52 3.98 8.29 13.30
C ASP A 52 4.42 9.72 12.90
N GLY A 53 3.59 10.71 13.17
CA GLY A 53 3.91 12.13 13.10
C GLY A 53 3.39 12.86 11.84
N LYS A 54 3.25 14.19 11.99
CA LYS A 54 2.68 15.09 10.96
C LYS A 54 3.45 15.07 9.63
N SER A 55 4.78 14.92 9.67
CA SER A 55 5.61 14.90 8.47
C SER A 55 5.31 13.71 7.57
N ARG A 56 5.05 12.53 8.14
CA ARG A 56 4.68 11.34 7.37
C ARG A 56 3.27 11.43 6.82
N ALA A 57 2.35 12.02 7.60
CA ALA A 57 1.00 12.32 7.12
C ALA A 57 1.05 13.26 5.90
N PHE A 58 1.87 14.30 5.95
CA PHE A 58 2.06 15.22 4.82
C PHE A 58 2.62 14.50 3.58
N VAL A 59 3.65 13.65 3.73
CA VAL A 59 4.20 12.87 2.61
C VAL A 59 3.12 11.98 1.97
N GLU A 60 2.30 11.32 2.78
CA GLU A 60 1.20 10.49 2.27
C GLU A 60 0.16 11.30 1.48
N HIS A 61 -0.19 12.49 1.97
CA HIS A 61 -1.10 13.40 1.23
C HIS A 61 -0.50 13.82 -0.11
N VAL A 62 0.80 14.14 -0.16
CA VAL A 62 1.50 14.46 -1.41
C VAL A 62 1.48 13.27 -2.36
N VAL A 63 1.73 12.06 -1.88
CA VAL A 63 1.66 10.84 -2.70
C VAL A 63 0.26 10.65 -3.26
N CYS A 64 -0.78 10.69 -2.44
CA CYS A 64 -2.17 10.54 -2.88
C CYS A 64 -2.56 11.62 -3.90
N PHE A 65 -2.09 12.87 -3.72
CA PHE A 65 -2.29 13.95 -4.68
C PHE A 65 -1.60 13.66 -6.03
N LEU A 66 -0.35 13.18 -6.01
CA LEU A 66 0.38 12.80 -7.23
C LEU A 66 -0.32 11.66 -7.97
N LEU A 67 -0.82 10.65 -7.25
CA LEU A 67 -1.59 9.56 -7.85
C LEU A 67 -2.86 10.07 -8.52
N ARG A 68 -3.54 11.02 -7.90
CA ARG A 68 -4.71 11.68 -8.50
C ARG A 68 -4.35 12.44 -9.77
N CYS A 69 -3.25 13.19 -9.77
CA CYS A 69 -2.81 13.96 -10.95
C CYS A 69 -2.31 13.05 -12.08
N ILE A 70 -1.57 11.99 -11.76
CA ILE A 70 -0.94 11.14 -12.77
C ILE A 70 -1.92 10.08 -13.29
N PHE A 71 -2.63 9.38 -12.41
CA PHE A 71 -3.47 8.24 -12.77
C PHE A 71 -4.99 8.55 -12.73
N GLY A 72 -5.39 9.69 -12.19
CA GLY A 72 -6.80 10.02 -11.99
C GLY A 72 -7.46 9.30 -10.82
N VAL A 73 -6.71 8.57 -9.99
CA VAL A 73 -7.25 7.78 -8.88
C VAL A 73 -7.33 8.59 -7.59
N LYS A 74 -8.40 8.40 -6.81
CA LYS A 74 -8.58 9.02 -5.51
C LYS A 74 -8.61 7.93 -4.45
N VAL A 75 -7.58 7.88 -3.62
CA VAL A 75 -7.44 6.92 -2.52
C VAL A 75 -7.13 7.66 -1.22
N PRO A 76 -7.63 7.20 -0.06
CA PRO A 76 -7.40 7.87 1.23
C PRO A 76 -6.01 7.58 1.80
N ASP A 77 -5.44 6.43 1.53
CA ASP A 77 -4.11 6.00 1.95
C ASP A 77 -3.55 5.00 0.93
N ALA A 78 -2.53 5.40 0.20
CA ALA A 78 -1.95 4.56 -0.83
C ALA A 78 -0.95 3.52 -0.29
N ASN A 79 -0.34 3.81 0.86
CA ASN A 79 0.79 3.05 1.39
C ASN A 79 0.51 2.44 2.78
N ALA A 80 -0.75 2.24 3.15
CA ALA A 80 -1.06 1.58 4.41
C ALA A 80 -0.48 0.15 4.44
N PRO A 81 0.17 -0.24 5.57
CA PRO A 81 0.83 -1.54 5.65
C PRO A 81 -0.11 -2.69 6.01
N TYR A 82 -1.38 -2.41 6.33
CA TYR A 82 -2.36 -3.41 6.77
C TYR A 82 -3.30 -3.73 5.62
N ARG A 83 -3.15 -4.90 5.00
CA ARG A 83 -3.82 -5.25 3.75
C ARG A 83 -4.20 -6.72 3.71
N LEU A 84 -5.46 -7.00 3.42
CA LEU A 84 -5.94 -8.34 3.07
C LEU A 84 -6.33 -8.33 1.59
N MET A 85 -5.70 -9.17 0.79
CA MET A 85 -5.88 -9.21 -0.66
C MET A 85 -6.07 -10.65 -1.12
N LYS A 86 -6.93 -10.89 -2.11
CA LYS A 86 -6.95 -12.17 -2.81
C LYS A 86 -5.62 -12.37 -3.53
N ALA A 87 -5.06 -13.57 -3.45
CA ALA A 87 -3.82 -13.90 -4.15
C ALA A 87 -3.96 -13.73 -5.66
N SER A 88 -5.12 -14.10 -6.23
CA SER A 88 -5.44 -13.90 -7.65
C SER A 88 -5.43 -12.44 -8.09
N LEU A 89 -5.85 -11.51 -7.22
CA LEU A 89 -5.78 -10.07 -7.51
C LEU A 89 -4.34 -9.58 -7.51
N VAL A 90 -3.52 -10.04 -6.56
CA VAL A 90 -2.09 -9.68 -6.51
C VAL A 90 -1.37 -10.26 -7.73
N ASP A 91 -1.64 -11.52 -8.08
CA ASP A 91 -1.07 -12.22 -9.24
C ASP A 91 -1.33 -11.47 -10.55
N LYS A 92 -2.55 -10.98 -10.74
CA LYS A 92 -2.96 -10.19 -11.92
C LYS A 92 -2.05 -8.98 -12.21
N TYR A 93 -1.43 -8.39 -11.17
CA TYR A 93 -0.69 -7.14 -11.31
C TYR A 93 0.79 -7.23 -10.93
N ILE A 94 1.23 -8.32 -10.28
CA ILE A 94 2.57 -8.38 -9.70
C ILE A 94 3.68 -8.30 -10.75
N ASP A 95 3.47 -8.90 -11.93
CA ASP A 95 4.46 -8.91 -13.01
C ASP A 95 4.56 -7.59 -13.79
N ARG A 96 3.65 -6.64 -13.53
CA ARG A 96 3.75 -5.27 -14.03
C ARG A 96 4.75 -4.41 -13.24
N LEU A 97 5.22 -4.91 -12.10
CA LEU A 97 6.18 -4.21 -11.24
C LEU A 97 7.58 -4.80 -11.43
N PRO A 98 8.62 -3.95 -11.59
CA PRO A 98 9.99 -4.43 -11.50
C PRO A 98 10.25 -5.14 -10.16
N GLU A 99 11.07 -6.17 -10.15
CA GLU A 99 11.33 -6.97 -8.94
C GLU A 99 11.95 -6.17 -7.78
N ASP A 100 12.74 -5.15 -8.12
CA ASP A 100 13.38 -4.24 -7.18
C ASP A 100 12.56 -2.98 -6.87
N PHE A 101 11.26 -2.97 -7.24
CA PHE A 101 10.41 -1.80 -7.03
C PHE A 101 10.23 -1.49 -5.54
N ASN A 102 10.60 -0.27 -5.14
CA ASN A 102 10.75 0.09 -3.72
C ASN A 102 9.42 0.38 -2.98
N ILE A 103 8.34 0.67 -3.70
CA ILE A 103 7.06 1.10 -3.15
C ILE A 103 5.86 0.32 -3.72
N PRO A 104 5.89 -1.02 -3.70
CA PRO A 104 4.87 -1.85 -4.35
C PRO A 104 3.47 -1.60 -3.81
N ASN A 105 3.31 -1.30 -2.52
CA ASN A 105 2.00 -1.02 -1.91
C ASN A 105 1.27 0.13 -2.60
N ILE A 106 1.98 1.21 -2.92
CA ILE A 106 1.42 2.37 -3.60
C ILE A 106 0.92 1.97 -4.99
N MET A 107 1.71 1.20 -5.73
CA MET A 107 1.32 0.79 -7.07
C MET A 107 0.20 -0.23 -7.08
N PHE A 108 0.17 -1.21 -6.17
CA PHE A 108 -0.98 -2.10 -6.03
C PHE A 108 -2.27 -1.33 -5.74
N THR A 109 -2.23 -0.39 -4.78
CA THR A 109 -3.39 0.46 -4.50
C THR A 109 -3.81 1.26 -5.74
N THR A 110 -2.83 1.76 -6.50
CA THR A 110 -3.07 2.52 -7.73
C THR A 110 -3.70 1.64 -8.81
N TYR A 111 -3.15 0.45 -9.07
CA TYR A 111 -3.72 -0.49 -10.04
C TYR A 111 -5.14 -0.89 -9.67
N PHE A 112 -5.37 -1.27 -8.42
CA PHE A 112 -6.69 -1.68 -7.96
C PHE A 112 -7.73 -0.56 -8.14
N ALA A 113 -7.38 0.67 -7.80
CA ALA A 113 -8.26 1.81 -7.96
C ALA A 113 -8.46 2.21 -9.45
N TYR A 114 -7.40 2.18 -10.25
CA TYR A 114 -7.43 2.55 -11.66
C TYR A 114 -8.27 1.57 -12.49
N TYR A 115 -8.11 0.27 -12.27
CA TYR A 115 -8.87 -0.77 -12.95
C TYR A 115 -10.22 -1.09 -12.28
N GLN A 116 -10.62 -0.28 -11.29
CA GLN A 116 -11.92 -0.36 -10.61
C GLN A 116 -12.18 -1.76 -10.01
N GLU A 117 -11.14 -2.37 -9.44
CA GLU A 117 -11.26 -3.64 -8.74
C GLU A 117 -12.16 -3.49 -7.50
N ARG A 118 -12.76 -4.57 -7.04
CA ARG A 118 -13.64 -4.55 -5.87
C ARG A 118 -12.83 -4.39 -4.59
N ILE A 119 -12.41 -3.15 -4.30
CA ILE A 119 -11.63 -2.82 -3.11
C ILE A 119 -12.43 -1.97 -2.13
N THR A 120 -12.03 -2.01 -0.88
CA THR A 120 -12.52 -1.12 0.16
C THR A 120 -11.39 -0.67 1.07
N PHE A 121 -11.60 0.47 1.72
CA PHE A 121 -10.69 0.99 2.75
C PHE A 121 -11.38 0.88 4.10
N ARG A 122 -10.63 0.42 5.11
CA ARG A 122 -11.07 0.32 6.48
C ARG A 122 -10.11 1.06 7.39
N GLU A 123 -10.65 1.89 8.28
CA GLU A 123 -9.82 2.57 9.26
C GLU A 123 -9.10 1.57 10.16
N ILE A 124 -7.83 1.86 10.42
CA ILE A 124 -6.97 1.11 11.31
C ILE A 124 -6.33 2.01 12.35
N SER A 125 -6.11 1.47 13.52
CA SER A 125 -5.27 2.08 14.55
C SER A 125 -3.81 2.06 14.09
N PHE A 126 -3.14 3.20 14.18
CA PHE A 126 -1.72 3.28 13.85
C PHE A 126 -0.96 3.95 14.98
N LYS A 127 -0.38 3.12 15.85
CA LYS A 127 0.29 3.55 17.08
C LYS A 127 1.64 4.24 16.79
N PRO A 128 2.17 5.04 17.71
CA PRO A 128 3.56 5.46 17.64
C PRO A 128 4.50 4.24 17.60
N ARG A 129 5.61 4.37 16.89
CA ARG A 129 6.60 3.30 16.76
C ARG A 129 7.20 2.95 18.13
N GLN A 130 7.24 1.65 18.45
CA GLN A 130 7.74 1.17 19.74
C GLN A 130 9.28 1.13 19.83
N GLY A 131 10.01 1.32 18.72
CA GLY A 131 11.47 1.31 18.68
C GLY A 131 12.04 1.87 17.38
N GLY A 132 13.34 2.17 17.42
CA GLY A 132 14.09 2.70 16.28
C GLY A 132 14.07 4.22 16.15
N VAL A 133 15.12 4.75 15.52
CA VAL A 133 15.26 6.19 15.27
C VAL A 133 14.42 6.61 14.08
N ASN A 134 13.68 7.68 14.24
CA ASN A 134 12.88 8.27 13.17
C ASN A 134 13.81 9.01 12.18
N SER A 135 14.35 8.29 11.21
CA SER A 135 15.27 8.84 10.20
C SER A 135 14.52 9.52 9.05
N ILE A 136 13.71 10.54 9.36
CA ILE A 136 13.13 11.39 8.33
C ILE A 136 14.23 12.33 7.84
N ASN A 137 14.84 11.97 6.73
CA ASN A 137 15.74 12.83 5.98
C ASN A 137 14.94 13.49 4.84
N ILE A 138 14.52 14.72 5.03
CA ILE A 138 13.71 15.48 4.07
C ILE A 138 14.34 15.50 2.66
N PRO A 139 15.64 15.80 2.48
CA PRO A 139 16.28 15.70 1.16
C PRO A 139 16.17 14.32 0.51
N ARG A 140 16.29 13.26 1.30
CA ARG A 140 16.12 11.88 0.81
C ARG A 140 14.68 11.61 0.37
N ILE A 141 13.70 12.12 1.12
CA ILE A 141 12.27 12.00 0.76
C ILE A 141 11.98 12.70 -0.54
N ILE A 142 12.50 13.92 -0.74
CA ILE A 142 12.35 14.68 -1.98
C ILE A 142 12.96 13.90 -3.16
N LYS A 143 14.16 13.36 -3.00
CA LYS A 143 14.83 12.56 -4.04
C LYS A 143 14.03 11.30 -4.40
N ILE A 144 13.50 10.59 -3.38
CA ILE A 144 12.63 9.42 -3.58
C ILE A 144 11.34 9.84 -4.29
N GLY A 145 10.75 10.97 -3.91
CA GLY A 145 9.54 11.52 -4.53
C GLY A 145 9.73 11.84 -6.01
N TRP A 146 10.82 12.47 -6.39
CA TRP A 146 11.13 12.74 -7.81
C TRP A 146 11.34 11.46 -8.61
N LYS A 147 12.07 10.48 -8.05
CA LYS A 147 12.20 9.16 -8.67
C LYS A 147 10.84 8.49 -8.83
N ALA A 148 10.02 8.51 -7.78
CA ALA A 148 8.68 7.92 -7.82
C ALA A 148 7.79 8.55 -8.91
N VAL A 149 7.85 9.86 -9.12
CA VAL A 149 7.10 10.54 -10.21
C VAL A 149 7.55 10.03 -11.58
N GLY A 150 8.87 9.83 -11.78
CA GLY A 150 9.43 9.24 -13.01
C GLY A 150 8.92 7.81 -13.21
N ASP A 151 9.02 6.99 -12.18
CA ASP A 151 8.58 5.60 -12.20
C ASP A 151 7.05 5.51 -12.44
N PHE A 152 6.24 6.36 -11.81
CA PHE A 152 4.79 6.41 -12.01
C PHE A 152 4.41 6.79 -13.44
N ARG A 153 5.10 7.78 -14.04
CA ARG A 153 4.86 8.16 -15.43
C ARG A 153 5.20 7.03 -16.40
N LYS A 154 6.30 6.30 -16.13
CA LYS A 154 6.68 5.14 -16.93
C LYS A 154 5.61 4.05 -16.83
N LEU A 155 5.24 3.66 -15.61
CA LEU A 155 4.22 2.63 -15.37
C LEU A 155 2.86 3.03 -15.96
N LYS A 156 2.48 4.32 -15.93
CA LYS A 156 1.26 4.78 -16.58
C LYS A 156 1.24 4.58 -18.10
N ARG A 157 2.39 4.65 -18.75
CA ARG A 157 2.48 4.41 -20.22
C ARG A 157 2.32 2.93 -20.58
N GLU A 158 2.56 2.06 -19.61
CA GLU A 158 2.45 0.60 -19.75
C GLU A 158 1.07 0.06 -19.31
N MET A 159 0.19 0.93 -18.78
CA MET A 159 -1.20 0.64 -18.36
C MET A 159 -2.18 0.82 -19.51
#